data_5e15d34aa11ab5b55be9e7d1e56e8674
#
_entry.id   5e15d34aa11ab5b55be9e7d1e56e8674
#
_cell.length_a   1.000
_cell.length_b   1.000
_cell.length_c   1.000
_cell.angle_alpha   90.00
_cell.angle_beta   90.00
_cell.angle_gamma   90.00
#
_symmetry.space_group_name_H-M   'P 1'
#
loop_
_entity.id
_entity.type
_entity.pdbx_description
1 polymer ?
#
loop_
_entity_poly.entity_id
_entity_poly.type
_entity_poly.pdbx_seq_one_letter_code
_entity_poly.pdbx_strand_id
1 'polypeptide(L)'
;MTVSRHTTTPNNSLIVILWGLIFAKCFTLEYFVQVYAVPINSVLYIWTLTLTMATVATFVFLRIKAQGKSFQQSLQRNLVIWGTSAIAMLIALLVVYTSQSINPYSIPALLAVCLGASYLVQSRLNSTLSDTFSGSGWLIGAGILFVQSSVESLILFAFLILTLSVLPVVVQMIRPKQTRQQASCH
;
A
#
# COMPACT_ATOMS: atom_id res chain seq x y z
N MET A 1 -19.25 -20.36 19.01
CA MET A 1 -18.39 -19.95 17.88
C MET A 1 -17.44 -18.89 18.38
N THR A 2 -16.23 -19.27 18.77
CA THR A 2 -15.18 -18.35 19.23
C THR A 2 -14.59 -17.67 18.00
N VAL A 3 -14.95 -16.42 17.77
CA VAL A 3 -14.34 -15.56 16.75
C VAL A 3 -12.88 -15.33 17.17
N SER A 4 -11.96 -16.10 16.60
CA SER A 4 -10.53 -15.87 16.73
C SER A 4 -10.20 -14.50 16.12
N ARG A 5 -10.09 -13.47 16.96
CA ARG A 5 -9.58 -12.16 16.54
C ARG A 5 -8.10 -12.35 16.15
N HIS A 6 -7.86 -12.51 14.87
CA HIS A 6 -6.52 -12.42 14.32
C HIS A 6 -6.00 -10.98 14.56
N THR A 7 -5.24 -10.81 15.62
CA THR A 7 -4.44 -9.60 15.81
C THR A 7 -3.38 -9.58 14.72
N THR A 8 -3.43 -8.58 13.84
CA THR A 8 -2.34 -8.30 12.91
C THR A 8 -1.04 -8.24 13.70
N THR A 9 -0.08 -9.07 13.33
CA THR A 9 1.22 -9.05 14.01
C THR A 9 1.86 -7.68 13.75
N PRO A 10 2.40 -6.99 14.77
CA PRO A 10 2.96 -5.62 14.66
C PRO A 10 4.04 -5.50 13.57
N ASN A 11 4.58 -6.61 13.12
CA ASN A 11 5.64 -6.69 12.11
C ASN A 11 5.14 -6.40 10.68
N ASN A 12 3.94 -6.84 10.32
CA ASN A 12 3.37 -6.56 8.99
C ASN A 12 2.99 -5.08 8.87
N SER A 13 2.63 -4.45 9.99
CA SER A 13 2.27 -3.04 10.06
C SER A 13 3.44 -2.12 9.69
N LEU A 14 4.66 -2.43 10.16
CA LEU A 14 5.86 -1.63 9.85
C LEU A 14 6.21 -1.68 8.36
N ILE A 15 6.04 -2.84 7.71
CA ILE A 15 6.30 -2.98 6.27
C ILE A 15 5.31 -2.11 5.47
N VAL A 16 4.01 -2.12 5.83
CA VAL A 16 3.00 -1.31 5.17
C VAL A 16 3.30 0.19 5.32
N ILE A 17 3.69 0.63 6.52
CA ILE A 17 4.07 2.03 6.76
C ILE A 17 5.30 2.40 5.93
N LEU A 18 6.35 1.57 5.93
CA LEU A 18 7.57 1.82 5.17
C LEU A 18 7.27 1.99 3.67
N TRP A 19 6.56 1.03 3.08
CA TRP A 19 6.22 1.09 1.66
C TRP A 19 5.27 2.23 1.33
N GLY A 20 4.28 2.49 2.19
CA GLY A 20 3.38 3.62 2.02
C GLY A 20 4.11 4.97 2.01
N LEU A 21 5.04 5.19 2.94
CA LEU A 21 5.85 6.41 2.99
C LEU A 21 6.77 6.54 1.77
N ILE A 22 7.38 5.43 1.33
CA ILE A 22 8.25 5.42 0.15
C ILE A 22 7.46 5.78 -1.10
N PHE A 23 6.31 5.15 -1.35
CA PHE A 23 5.48 5.47 -2.50
C PHE A 23 4.94 6.89 -2.45
N ALA A 24 4.44 7.35 -1.30
CA ALA A 24 3.98 8.73 -1.15
C ALA A 24 5.10 9.74 -1.47
N LYS A 25 6.32 9.51 -0.95
CA LYS A 25 7.50 10.32 -1.30
C LYS A 25 7.79 10.31 -2.80
N CYS A 26 7.79 9.12 -3.43
CA CYS A 26 8.11 9.00 -4.85
C CYS A 26 7.08 9.73 -5.74
N PHE A 27 5.78 9.58 -5.47
CA PHE A 27 4.74 10.29 -6.22
C PHE A 27 4.75 11.80 -5.98
N THR A 28 5.04 12.25 -4.75
CA THR A 28 5.24 13.66 -4.45
C THR A 28 6.43 14.24 -5.22
N LEU A 29 7.55 13.50 -5.26
CA LEU A 29 8.71 13.89 -6.03
C LEU A 29 8.40 13.97 -7.52
N GLU A 30 7.70 12.98 -8.08
CA GLU A 30 7.27 12.95 -9.47
C GLU A 30 6.42 14.18 -9.81
N TYR A 31 5.49 14.56 -8.95
CA TYR A 31 4.70 15.78 -9.10
C TYR A 31 5.60 17.01 -9.22
N PHE A 32 6.55 17.21 -8.31
CA PHE A 32 7.45 18.35 -8.36
C PHE A 32 8.34 18.37 -9.61
N VAL A 33 8.80 17.20 -10.03
CA VAL A 33 9.59 17.06 -11.26
C VAL A 33 8.79 17.50 -12.48
N GLN A 34 7.53 17.10 -12.58
CA GLN A 34 6.64 17.50 -13.68
C GLN A 34 6.35 19.01 -13.65
N VAL A 35 6.10 19.58 -12.46
CA VAL A 35 5.80 21.00 -12.31
C VAL A 35 7.02 21.89 -12.60
N TYR A 36 8.21 21.47 -12.16
CA TYR A 36 9.45 22.26 -12.33
C TYR A 36 10.28 21.84 -13.55
N ALA A 37 9.78 20.95 -14.39
CA ALA A 37 10.44 20.46 -15.61
C ALA A 37 11.88 19.97 -15.38
N VAL A 38 12.13 19.26 -14.28
CA VAL A 38 13.45 18.69 -13.96
C VAL A 38 13.74 17.53 -14.93
N PRO A 39 15.01 17.29 -15.34
CA PRO A 39 15.35 16.20 -16.26
C PRO A 39 14.90 14.82 -15.76
N ILE A 40 14.15 14.09 -16.59
CA ILE A 40 13.54 12.80 -16.27
C ILE A 40 14.54 11.74 -15.81
N ASN A 41 15.76 11.77 -16.32
CA ASN A 41 16.80 10.81 -15.95
C ASN A 41 17.11 10.79 -14.44
N SER A 42 17.07 11.96 -13.79
CA SER A 42 17.32 12.08 -12.34
C SER A 42 16.22 11.38 -11.54
N VAL A 43 14.97 11.40 -12.01
CA VAL A 43 13.82 10.79 -11.36
C VAL A 43 13.88 9.28 -11.42
N LEU A 44 14.21 8.72 -12.60
CA LEU A 44 14.36 7.27 -12.77
C LEU A 44 15.41 6.71 -11.82
N TYR A 45 16.55 7.40 -11.65
CA TYR A 45 17.58 7.00 -10.69
C TYR A 45 17.07 7.01 -9.26
N ILE A 46 16.35 8.05 -8.86
CA ILE A 46 15.82 8.17 -7.49
C ILE A 46 14.77 7.07 -7.23
N TRP A 47 13.87 6.82 -8.17
CA TRP A 47 12.89 5.74 -8.06
C TRP A 47 13.60 4.38 -7.91
N THR A 48 14.51 4.06 -8.83
CA THR A 48 15.23 2.78 -8.84
C THR A 48 16.01 2.57 -7.55
N LEU A 49 16.77 3.58 -7.12
CA LEU A 49 17.55 3.51 -5.89
C LEU A 49 16.66 3.32 -4.67
N THR A 50 15.59 4.12 -4.55
CA THR A 50 14.68 4.08 -3.40
C THR A 50 13.96 2.73 -3.31
N LEU A 51 13.42 2.23 -4.42
CA LEU A 51 12.72 0.94 -4.46
C LEU A 51 13.67 -0.23 -4.18
N THR A 52 14.90 -0.19 -4.70
CA THR A 52 15.93 -1.21 -4.44
C THR A 52 16.28 -1.24 -2.95
N MET A 53 16.54 -0.09 -2.34
CA MET A 53 16.83 0.01 -0.91
C MET A 53 15.67 -0.48 -0.05
N ALA A 54 14.44 -0.13 -0.40
CA ALA A 54 13.24 -0.59 0.30
C ALA A 54 13.06 -2.11 0.20
N THR A 55 13.31 -2.67 -0.97
CA THR A 55 13.22 -4.13 -1.20
C THR A 55 14.26 -4.87 -0.38
N VAL A 56 15.52 -4.40 -0.40
CA VAL A 56 16.60 -4.99 0.41
C VAL A 56 16.27 -4.88 1.91
N ALA A 57 15.85 -3.72 2.38
CA ALA A 57 15.46 -3.52 3.78
C ALA A 57 14.32 -4.46 4.20
N THR A 58 13.30 -4.62 3.34
CA THR A 58 12.18 -5.53 3.58
C THR A 58 12.67 -6.99 3.64
N PHE A 59 13.52 -7.40 2.73
CA PHE A 59 14.07 -8.76 2.69
C PHE A 59 14.91 -9.07 3.93
N VAL A 60 15.79 -8.16 4.35
CA VAL A 60 16.61 -8.29 5.57
C VAL A 60 15.69 -8.39 6.80
N PHE A 61 14.69 -7.52 6.90
CA PHE A 61 13.73 -7.52 8.00
C PHE A 61 12.95 -8.85 8.08
N LEU A 62 12.50 -9.36 6.94
CA LEU A 62 11.79 -10.64 6.86
C LEU A 62 12.70 -11.82 7.24
N ARG A 63 13.98 -11.83 6.81
CA ARG A 63 14.95 -12.87 7.18
C ARG A 63 15.24 -12.92 8.68
N ILE A 64 15.41 -11.76 9.30
CA ILE A 64 15.69 -11.68 10.75
C ILE A 64 14.51 -12.21 11.56
N LYS A 65 13.27 -12.03 11.09
CA LYS A 65 12.05 -12.41 11.82
C LYS A 65 11.41 -13.74 11.40
N ALA A 66 11.94 -14.43 10.39
CA ALA A 66 11.35 -15.66 9.82
C ALA A 66 11.47 -16.93 10.72
N GLN A 67 11.66 -16.81 12.04
CA GLN A 67 11.95 -17.94 12.92
C GLN A 67 10.70 -18.67 13.48
N GLY A 68 9.47 -18.30 13.09
CA GLY A 68 8.24 -18.92 13.61
C GLY A 68 7.32 -19.51 12.55
N LYS A 69 6.83 -20.76 12.75
CA LYS A 69 5.90 -21.44 11.80
C LYS A 69 4.61 -20.62 11.54
N SER A 70 4.04 -19.97 12.56
CA SER A 70 2.84 -19.11 12.42
C SER A 70 3.12 -17.84 11.61
N PHE A 71 4.32 -17.30 11.72
CA PHE A 71 4.77 -16.15 10.91
C PHE A 71 4.88 -16.52 9.43
N GLN A 72 5.46 -17.69 9.13
CA GLN A 72 5.63 -18.17 7.76
C GLN A 72 4.28 -18.35 7.04
N GLN A 73 3.27 -18.87 7.70
CA GLN A 73 1.93 -19.08 7.13
C GLN A 73 1.19 -17.75 6.89
N SER A 74 1.30 -16.79 7.82
CA SER A 74 0.76 -15.44 7.63
C SER A 74 1.49 -14.68 6.52
N LEU A 75 2.81 -14.80 6.44
CA LEU A 75 3.63 -14.20 5.39
C LEU A 75 3.26 -14.74 4.01
N GLN A 76 3.11 -16.05 3.86
CA GLN A 76 2.77 -16.68 2.58
C GLN A 76 1.41 -16.19 2.06
N ARG A 77 0.40 -16.09 2.93
CA ARG A 77 -0.92 -15.56 2.55
C ARG A 77 -0.84 -14.08 2.12
N ASN A 78 -0.12 -13.26 2.86
CA ASN A 78 0.06 -11.85 2.51
C ASN A 78 0.86 -11.67 1.22
N LEU A 79 1.90 -12.49 1.00
CA LEU A 79 2.66 -12.47 -0.24
C LEU A 79 1.82 -12.83 -1.47
N VAL A 80 0.87 -13.76 -1.35
CA VAL A 80 -0.04 -14.09 -2.45
C VAL A 80 -0.91 -12.87 -2.79
N ILE A 81 -1.54 -12.21 -1.81
CA ILE A 81 -2.43 -11.06 -2.04
C ILE A 81 -1.63 -9.89 -2.64
N TRP A 82 -0.55 -9.49 -1.98
CA TRP A 82 0.24 -8.34 -2.41
C TRP A 82 1.10 -8.62 -3.64
N GLY A 83 1.53 -9.87 -3.84
CA GLY A 83 2.23 -10.31 -5.04
C GLY A 83 1.34 -10.27 -6.28
N THR A 84 0.11 -10.78 -6.18
CA THR A 84 -0.86 -10.69 -7.29
C THR A 84 -1.23 -9.23 -7.59
N SER A 85 -1.38 -8.40 -6.55
CA SER A 85 -1.60 -6.96 -6.72
C SER A 85 -0.43 -6.28 -7.43
N ALA A 86 0.80 -6.58 -7.05
CA ALA A 86 1.99 -6.03 -7.70
C ALA A 86 2.07 -6.44 -9.18
N ILE A 87 1.76 -7.69 -9.51
CA ILE A 87 1.70 -8.16 -10.90
C ILE A 87 0.61 -7.42 -11.68
N ALA A 88 -0.59 -7.24 -11.10
CA ALA A 88 -1.67 -6.49 -11.72
C ALA A 88 -1.28 -5.03 -11.99
N MET A 89 -0.58 -4.39 -11.05
CA MET A 89 -0.05 -3.04 -11.22
C MET A 89 0.99 -2.96 -12.33
N LEU A 90 1.91 -3.94 -12.41
CA LEU A 90 2.90 -4.00 -13.49
C LEU A 90 2.25 -4.18 -14.86
N ILE A 91 1.22 -5.03 -14.96
CA ILE A 91 0.45 -5.20 -16.19
C ILE A 91 -0.25 -3.89 -16.57
N ALA A 92 -0.89 -3.21 -15.62
CA ALA A 92 -1.55 -1.92 -15.86
C ALA A 92 -0.55 -0.86 -16.37
N LEU A 93 0.63 -0.77 -15.77
CA LEU A 93 1.71 0.10 -16.24
C LEU A 93 2.15 -0.25 -17.65
N LEU A 94 2.39 -1.54 -17.94
CA LEU A 94 2.79 -2.00 -19.27
C LEU A 94 1.75 -1.62 -20.31
N VAL A 95 0.46 -1.82 -20.03
CA VAL A 95 -0.65 -1.48 -20.94
C VAL A 95 -0.68 0.03 -21.22
N VAL A 96 -0.51 0.87 -20.21
CA VAL A 96 -0.49 2.33 -20.39
C VAL A 96 0.69 2.76 -21.27
N TYR A 97 1.90 2.23 -20.99
CA TYR A 97 3.09 2.59 -21.77
C TYR A 97 3.08 2.06 -23.19
N THR A 98 2.46 0.90 -23.46
CA THR A 98 2.43 0.30 -24.81
C THR A 98 1.28 0.81 -25.66
N SER A 99 0.14 1.16 -25.08
CA SER A 99 -1.06 1.54 -25.83
C SER A 99 -1.00 2.94 -26.45
N GLN A 100 -0.15 3.84 -25.91
CA GLN A 100 -0.04 5.26 -26.29
C GLN A 100 -1.37 6.04 -26.35
N SER A 101 -2.49 5.33 -26.16
CA SER A 101 -3.85 5.89 -26.23
C SER A 101 -4.38 6.30 -24.86
N ILE A 102 -3.74 5.85 -23.78
CA ILE A 102 -4.15 6.12 -22.40
C ILE A 102 -3.28 7.25 -21.84
N ASN A 103 -3.92 8.25 -21.27
CA ASN A 103 -3.22 9.34 -20.61
C ASN A 103 -2.33 8.77 -19.48
N PRO A 104 -1.01 9.04 -19.45
CA PRO A 104 -0.12 8.59 -18.36
C PRO A 104 -0.57 9.01 -16.96
N TYR A 105 -1.27 10.14 -16.85
CA TYR A 105 -1.84 10.60 -15.56
C TYR A 105 -3.02 9.78 -15.06
N SER A 106 -3.50 8.78 -15.82
CA SER A 106 -4.45 7.77 -15.35
C SER A 106 -3.78 6.63 -14.57
N ILE A 107 -2.44 6.53 -14.59
CA ILE A 107 -1.69 5.52 -13.83
C ILE A 107 -2.05 5.51 -12.34
N PRO A 108 -2.05 6.64 -11.63
CA PRO A 108 -2.45 6.69 -10.22
C PRO A 108 -3.84 6.11 -9.97
N ALA A 109 -4.80 6.36 -10.86
CA ALA A 109 -6.14 5.83 -10.75
C ALA A 109 -6.19 4.29 -10.91
N LEU A 110 -5.46 3.74 -11.89
CA LEU A 110 -5.35 2.30 -12.09
C LEU A 110 -4.68 1.61 -10.89
N LEU A 111 -3.61 2.20 -10.35
CA LEU A 111 -2.96 1.69 -9.14
C LEU A 111 -3.91 1.75 -7.93
N ALA A 112 -4.71 2.81 -7.81
CA ALA A 112 -5.71 2.94 -6.76
C ALA A 112 -6.79 1.84 -6.83
N VAL A 113 -7.25 1.47 -8.03
CA VAL A 113 -8.16 0.33 -8.23
C VAL A 113 -7.54 -0.97 -7.75
N CYS A 114 -6.28 -1.25 -8.14
CA CYS A 114 -5.56 -2.45 -7.73
C CYS A 114 -5.40 -2.51 -6.20
N LEU A 115 -5.04 -1.39 -5.57
CA LEU A 115 -4.92 -1.29 -4.11
C LEU A 115 -6.28 -1.50 -3.45
N GLY A 116 -7.33 -0.85 -3.92
CA GLY A 116 -8.69 -1.01 -3.40
C GLY A 116 -9.17 -2.45 -3.43
N ALA A 117 -9.00 -3.12 -4.57
CA ALA A 117 -9.32 -4.53 -4.72
C ALA A 117 -8.53 -5.41 -3.73
N SER A 118 -7.23 -5.15 -3.56
CA SER A 118 -6.37 -5.91 -2.63
C SER A 118 -6.80 -5.75 -1.17
N TYR A 119 -7.13 -4.52 -0.74
CA TYR A 119 -7.66 -4.27 0.60
C TYR A 119 -9.02 -4.94 0.83
N LEU A 120 -9.91 -4.94 -0.17
CA LEU A 120 -11.20 -5.62 -0.05
C LEU A 120 -11.04 -7.14 0.05
N VAL A 121 -10.15 -7.75 -0.74
CA VAL A 121 -9.83 -9.19 -0.62
C VAL A 121 -9.25 -9.48 0.76
N GLN A 122 -8.30 -8.68 1.23
CA GLN A 122 -7.70 -8.83 2.56
C GLN A 122 -8.74 -8.69 3.67
N SER A 123 -9.67 -7.74 3.55
CA SER A 123 -10.78 -7.55 4.48
C SER A 123 -11.66 -8.79 4.59
N ARG A 124 -11.99 -9.42 3.47
CA ARG A 124 -12.78 -10.67 3.45
C ARG A 124 -12.06 -11.81 4.14
N LEU A 125 -10.75 -11.94 3.93
CA LEU A 125 -9.95 -13.01 4.53
C LEU A 125 -9.68 -12.81 6.02
N ASN A 126 -9.55 -11.58 6.48
CA ASN A 126 -9.22 -11.24 7.87
C ASN A 126 -10.42 -10.76 8.69
N SER A 127 -11.59 -10.58 8.06
CA SER A 127 -12.81 -10.02 8.67
C SER A 127 -12.56 -8.69 9.40
N THR A 128 -11.75 -7.80 8.80
CA THR A 128 -11.36 -6.51 9.40
C THR A 128 -12.15 -5.36 8.75
N LEU A 129 -12.89 -4.62 9.56
CA LEU A 129 -13.63 -3.43 9.09
C LEU A 129 -12.68 -2.34 8.59
N SER A 130 -11.51 -2.19 9.19
CA SER A 130 -10.51 -1.21 8.76
C SER A 130 -10.08 -1.41 7.31
N ASP A 131 -9.82 -2.66 6.90
CA ASP A 131 -9.43 -2.96 5.52
C ASP A 131 -10.58 -2.74 4.54
N THR A 132 -11.84 -2.95 4.99
CA THR A 132 -13.02 -2.61 4.17
C THR A 132 -13.10 -1.11 3.93
N PHE A 133 -12.92 -0.29 4.97
CA PHE A 133 -12.91 1.17 4.83
C PHE A 133 -11.76 1.65 3.91
N SER A 134 -10.56 1.13 4.11
CA SER A 134 -9.42 1.45 3.23
C SER A 134 -9.70 1.05 1.79
N GLY A 135 -10.21 -0.16 1.54
CA GLY A 135 -10.52 -0.65 0.21
C GLY A 135 -11.60 0.18 -0.50
N SER A 136 -12.70 0.51 0.21
CA SER A 136 -13.76 1.38 -0.33
C SER A 136 -13.25 2.79 -0.60
N GLY A 137 -12.44 3.34 0.31
CA GLY A 137 -11.81 4.65 0.14
C GLY A 137 -10.89 4.70 -1.09
N TRP A 138 -10.12 3.63 -1.34
CA TRP A 138 -9.29 3.51 -2.54
C TRP A 138 -10.10 3.49 -3.83
N LEU A 139 -11.24 2.78 -3.88
CA LEU A 139 -12.11 2.77 -5.07
C LEU A 139 -12.76 4.12 -5.34
N ILE A 140 -13.21 4.81 -4.29
CA ILE A 140 -13.72 6.20 -4.41
C ILE A 140 -12.60 7.11 -4.89
N GLY A 141 -11.41 7.03 -4.27
CA GLY A 141 -10.23 7.78 -4.68
C GLY A 141 -9.82 7.53 -6.12
N ALA A 142 -9.91 6.28 -6.60
CA ALA A 142 -9.66 5.93 -7.99
C ALA A 142 -10.63 6.66 -8.93
N GLY A 143 -11.93 6.71 -8.61
CA GLY A 143 -12.92 7.47 -9.37
C GLY A 143 -12.56 8.95 -9.48
N ILE A 144 -12.16 9.59 -8.38
CA ILE A 144 -11.72 10.99 -8.37
C ILE A 144 -10.47 11.17 -9.24
N LEU A 145 -9.48 10.28 -9.12
CA LEU A 145 -8.24 10.32 -9.90
C LEU A 145 -8.49 10.12 -11.40
N PHE A 146 -9.48 9.31 -11.80
CA PHE A 146 -9.86 9.16 -13.20
C PHE A 146 -10.47 10.45 -13.78
N VAL A 147 -11.30 11.14 -12.99
CA VAL A 147 -11.89 12.41 -13.41
C VAL A 147 -10.83 13.50 -13.51
N GLN A 148 -9.88 13.50 -12.58
CA GLN A 148 -8.80 14.50 -12.49
C GLN A 148 -7.49 13.97 -13.09
N SER A 149 -7.50 13.39 -14.29
CA SER A 149 -6.31 12.79 -14.94
C SER A 149 -5.32 13.87 -15.44
N SER A 150 -4.71 14.57 -14.52
CA SER A 150 -3.74 15.67 -14.68
C SER A 150 -2.54 15.49 -13.74
N VAL A 151 -1.55 16.38 -13.80
CA VAL A 151 -0.33 16.29 -12.95
C VAL A 151 -0.69 16.26 -11.45
N GLU A 152 -1.75 16.95 -11.05
CA GLU A 152 -2.25 16.99 -9.67
C GLU A 152 -2.70 15.61 -9.16
N SER A 153 -3.03 14.68 -10.05
CA SER A 153 -3.38 13.31 -9.68
C SER A 153 -2.25 12.59 -8.93
N LEU A 154 -0.99 12.97 -9.18
CA LEU A 154 0.18 12.40 -8.51
C LEU A 154 0.22 12.78 -7.03
N ILE A 155 0.01 14.06 -6.71
CA ILE A 155 0.02 14.53 -5.32
C ILE A 155 -1.22 14.04 -4.57
N LEU A 156 -2.38 14.00 -5.24
CA LEU A 156 -3.61 13.45 -4.67
C LEU A 156 -3.44 11.97 -4.35
N PHE A 157 -2.81 11.19 -5.23
CA PHE A 157 -2.52 9.78 -4.99
C PHE A 157 -1.57 9.58 -3.81
N ALA A 158 -0.51 10.40 -3.69
CA ALA A 158 0.38 10.39 -2.53
C ALA A 158 -0.39 10.65 -1.22
N PHE A 159 -1.32 11.60 -1.23
CA PHE A 159 -2.19 11.89 -0.09
C PHE A 159 -3.11 10.70 0.26
N LEU A 160 -3.70 10.04 -0.74
CA LEU A 160 -4.51 8.84 -0.55
C LEU A 160 -3.69 7.68 0.07
N ILE A 161 -2.44 7.50 -0.35
CA ILE A 161 -1.54 6.50 0.27
C ILE A 161 -1.39 6.78 1.77
N LEU A 162 -1.11 8.02 2.14
CA LEU A 162 -0.91 8.39 3.54
C LEU A 162 -2.19 8.20 4.37
N THR A 163 -3.34 8.60 3.84
CA THR A 163 -4.62 8.58 4.57
C THR A 163 -5.25 7.18 4.62
N LEU A 164 -5.20 6.42 3.53
CA LEU A 164 -5.91 5.13 3.43
C LEU A 164 -5.03 3.91 3.74
N SER A 165 -3.71 4.01 3.57
CA SER A 165 -2.81 2.90 3.85
C SER A 165 -1.98 3.11 5.12
N VAL A 166 -1.36 4.28 5.31
CA VAL A 166 -0.44 4.52 6.43
C VAL A 166 -1.21 4.86 7.71
N LEU A 167 -2.11 5.83 7.66
CA LEU A 167 -2.81 6.34 8.84
C LEU A 167 -3.61 5.26 9.60
N PRO A 168 -4.39 4.37 8.95
CA PRO A 168 -5.11 3.31 9.68
C PRO A 168 -4.18 2.36 10.42
N VAL A 169 -3.03 2.05 9.83
CA VAL A 169 -2.03 1.17 10.46
C VAL A 169 -1.37 1.85 11.65
N VAL A 170 -1.01 3.12 11.53
CA VAL A 170 -0.44 3.91 12.64
C VAL A 170 -1.44 4.01 13.80
N VAL A 171 -2.70 4.32 13.51
CA VAL A 171 -3.77 4.38 14.53
C VAL A 171 -3.94 3.05 15.25
N GLN A 172 -3.90 1.92 14.53
CA GLN A 172 -3.97 0.58 15.13
C GLN A 172 -2.76 0.27 16.02
N MET A 173 -1.58 0.78 15.67
CA MET A 173 -0.36 0.58 16.49
C MET A 173 -0.38 1.41 17.77
N ILE A 174 -0.94 2.63 17.72
CA ILE A 174 -0.98 3.56 18.87
C ILE A 174 -2.08 3.19 19.86
N ARG A 175 -3.20 2.61 19.40
CA ARG A 175 -4.29 2.18 20.29
C ARG A 175 -3.77 1.15 21.29
N PRO A 176 -3.67 1.49 22.59
CA PRO A 176 -3.19 0.56 23.61
C PRO A 176 -4.10 -0.67 23.66
N LYS A 177 -3.53 -1.83 23.98
CA LYS A 177 -4.22 -3.11 24.19
C LYS A 177 -5.12 -3.07 25.44
N GLN A 178 -6.03 -2.11 25.54
CA GLN A 178 -6.90 -1.92 26.72
C GLN A 178 -7.85 -3.09 26.98
N THR A 179 -7.98 -4.05 26.07
CA THR A 179 -8.97 -5.13 26.20
C THR A 179 -8.45 -6.37 26.94
N ARG A 180 -7.19 -6.42 27.40
CA ARG A 180 -6.67 -7.60 28.11
C ARG A 180 -6.84 -7.55 29.63
N GLN A 181 -7.09 -6.40 30.22
CA GLN A 181 -7.23 -6.29 31.70
C GLN A 181 -8.65 -6.57 32.19
N GLN A 182 -9.68 -6.46 31.36
CA GLN A 182 -11.05 -6.75 31.82
C GLN A 182 -11.44 -8.23 31.77
N ALA A 183 -10.70 -9.08 31.09
CA ALA A 183 -10.99 -10.52 31.00
C ALA A 183 -10.35 -11.36 32.12
N SER A 184 -9.54 -10.76 33.00
CA SER A 184 -8.91 -11.47 34.14
C SER A 184 -9.59 -11.19 35.50
N CYS A 185 -10.71 -10.48 35.51
CA CYS A 185 -11.47 -10.17 36.74
C CYS A 185 -12.86 -10.84 36.79
N HIS A 186 -13.10 -11.87 35.98
CA HIS A 186 -14.31 -12.73 36.09
C HIS A 186 -13.93 -14.19 36.17
#